data_3ae3ef41ad10bba9ad40e232ff6a7c85
#
_entry.id   3ae3ef41ad10bba9ad40e232ff6a7c85
#
_cell.length_a   1.000
_cell.length_b   1.000
_cell.length_c   1.000
_cell.angle_alpha   90.00
_cell.angle_beta   90.00
_cell.angle_gamma   90.00
#
_symmetry.space_group_name_H-M   'P 1'
#
loop_
_entity.id
_entity.type
_entity.pdbx_description
1 polymer ?
#
loop_
_entity_poly.entity_id
_entity_poly.type
_entity_poly.pdbx_seq_one_letter_code
_entity_poly.pdbx_strand_id
1 'polypeptide(L)'
;MRYLILLILVSILNASTVRIMTYNILNYEDENNREDDYALILDFTQPDLIVAQEIIGQAGYSHFQSDVLDVVDPNGWSSAPFTNQTAQQDIALYYKHDIFTFVSTSVVYTAQSSGTRDVIQWIMLHNLSGLEFNIYGVHLKASSGSSNANQRLQETTILRNHLNELAANSFIVAGDFNIYSNNSSSEPAFDMLTGASDNSNGRLFDPIDRIGHWHNNSSYSDVHTQSPRTSSFGGGANGGMDDRFDWLFVSQSILDETSSMYYVDGTYCAFGNDG
;
A
#
# COMPACT_ATOMS: atom_id res chain seq x y z
N MET A 1 13.63 14.37 59.65
CA MET A 1 12.56 13.95 58.68
C MET A 1 13.05 14.26 57.28
N ARG A 2 13.42 13.25 56.49
CA ARG A 2 13.82 13.45 55.09
C ARG A 2 12.58 13.19 54.23
N TYR A 3 12.10 14.22 53.50
CA TYR A 3 11.01 14.07 52.55
C TYR A 3 11.56 13.49 51.25
N LEU A 4 11.09 12.31 50.87
CA LEU A 4 11.34 11.72 49.58
C LEU A 4 10.34 12.35 48.57
N ILE A 5 10.81 13.22 47.67
CA ILE A 5 10.01 13.75 46.58
C ILE A 5 10.02 12.69 45.48
N LEU A 6 8.89 11.99 45.29
CA LEU A 6 8.67 11.09 44.19
C LEU A 6 8.27 11.92 42.94
N LEU A 7 9.20 12.09 42.02
CA LEU A 7 8.89 12.67 40.73
C LEU A 7 8.19 11.62 39.85
N ILE A 8 6.87 11.72 39.73
CA ILE A 8 6.11 10.90 38.77
C ILE A 8 6.26 11.60 37.39
N LEU A 9 7.08 11.00 36.54
CA LEU A 9 7.12 11.37 35.13
C LEU A 9 5.85 10.81 34.47
N VAL A 10 4.84 11.65 34.26
CA VAL A 10 3.70 11.31 33.42
C VAL A 10 4.14 11.51 31.97
N SER A 11 4.49 10.45 31.25
CA SER A 11 4.63 10.48 29.80
C SER A 11 3.23 10.70 29.21
N ILE A 12 2.97 11.88 28.67
CA ILE A 12 1.79 12.12 27.87
C ILE A 12 2.04 11.37 26.55
N LEU A 13 1.40 10.24 26.37
CA LEU A 13 1.33 9.57 25.07
C LEU A 13 0.45 10.44 24.16
N ASN A 14 1.07 11.22 23.30
CA ASN A 14 0.36 11.94 22.24
C ASN A 14 0.02 10.91 21.17
N ALA A 15 -1.24 10.50 21.06
CA ALA A 15 -1.74 9.80 19.91
C ALA A 15 -1.68 10.76 18.70
N SER A 16 -1.09 10.34 17.60
CA SER A 16 -1.11 11.05 16.33
C SER A 16 -1.76 10.17 15.28
N THR A 17 -2.54 10.78 14.41
CA THR A 17 -3.12 10.11 13.25
C THR A 17 -2.24 10.37 12.04
N VAL A 18 -1.96 9.33 11.27
CA VAL A 18 -1.25 9.42 9.99
C VAL A 18 -2.12 8.84 8.88
N ARG A 19 -2.01 9.39 7.68
CA ARG A 19 -2.76 8.96 6.52
C ARG A 19 -1.84 8.26 5.53
N ILE A 20 -2.13 6.98 5.25
CA ILE A 20 -1.37 6.15 4.33
C ILE A 20 -2.20 5.94 3.06
N MET A 21 -1.59 6.13 1.91
CA MET A 21 -2.19 5.98 0.59
C MET A 21 -1.47 4.90 -0.22
N THR A 22 -2.21 4.08 -0.95
CA THR A 22 -1.70 3.34 -2.09
C THR A 22 -2.22 3.97 -3.37
N TYR A 23 -1.38 4.09 -4.40
CA TYR A 23 -1.76 4.79 -5.63
C TYR A 23 -1.03 4.21 -6.85
N ASN A 24 -1.75 3.51 -7.71
CA ASN A 24 -1.26 3.16 -9.03
C ASN A 24 -1.33 4.40 -9.92
N ILE A 25 -0.18 4.95 -10.29
CA ILE A 25 -0.06 6.21 -11.06
C ILE A 25 0.09 6.00 -12.57
N LEU A 26 -0.20 4.81 -13.04
CA LEU A 26 -0.30 4.43 -14.45
C LEU A 26 0.90 4.84 -15.30
N ASN A 27 1.94 4.00 -15.31
CA ASN A 27 3.12 4.14 -16.20
C ASN A 27 3.70 5.56 -16.20
N TYR A 28 3.91 6.13 -15.01
CA TYR A 28 4.49 7.45 -14.88
C TYR A 28 6.01 7.41 -15.08
N GLU A 29 6.49 8.09 -16.10
CA GLU A 29 7.91 8.15 -16.44
C GLU A 29 8.46 9.56 -16.22
N ASP A 30 7.96 10.51 -17.00
CA ASP A 30 8.47 11.86 -17.11
C ASP A 30 7.43 12.70 -17.90
N GLU A 31 7.19 13.93 -17.49
CA GLU A 31 6.41 14.95 -18.21
C GLU A 31 5.24 14.41 -19.04
N ASN A 32 4.36 13.62 -18.43
CA ASN A 32 3.24 13.02 -19.16
C ASN A 32 1.94 13.85 -19.10
N ASN A 33 2.03 15.11 -18.66
CA ASN A 33 0.94 16.08 -18.55
C ASN A 33 -0.22 15.63 -17.64
N ARG A 34 0.08 14.88 -16.57
CA ARG A 34 -0.87 14.46 -15.52
C ARG A 34 -0.50 15.00 -14.13
N GLU A 35 0.57 15.79 -14.04
CA GLU A 35 1.12 16.31 -12.79
C GLU A 35 0.07 17.15 -12.04
N ASP A 36 -0.69 18.00 -12.77
CA ASP A 36 -1.76 18.81 -12.18
C ASP A 36 -2.91 17.93 -11.64
N ASP A 37 -3.24 16.83 -12.31
CA ASP A 37 -4.27 15.90 -11.87
C ASP A 37 -3.83 15.16 -10.58
N TYR A 38 -2.56 14.72 -10.52
CA TYR A 38 -2.00 14.11 -9.32
C TYR A 38 -1.94 15.12 -8.17
N ALA A 39 -1.49 16.34 -8.44
CA ALA A 39 -1.42 17.40 -7.44
C ALA A 39 -2.81 17.68 -6.84
N LEU A 40 -3.85 17.75 -7.67
CA LEU A 40 -5.24 17.93 -7.23
C LEU A 40 -5.71 16.80 -6.31
N ILE A 41 -5.42 15.54 -6.67
CA ILE A 41 -5.76 14.35 -5.85
C ILE A 41 -5.04 14.40 -4.51
N LEU A 42 -3.75 14.73 -4.51
CA LEU A 42 -2.94 14.79 -3.30
C LEU A 42 -3.33 15.97 -2.39
N ASP A 43 -3.67 17.11 -2.97
CA ASP A 43 -4.19 18.25 -2.21
C ASP A 43 -5.52 17.92 -1.53
N PHE A 44 -6.36 17.14 -2.16
CA PHE A 44 -7.63 16.70 -1.57
C PHE A 44 -7.43 15.59 -0.52
N THR A 45 -6.63 14.57 -0.82
CA THR A 45 -6.48 13.39 0.04
C THR A 45 -5.52 13.61 1.20
N GLN A 46 -4.55 14.53 1.06
CA GLN A 46 -3.57 14.90 2.09
C GLN A 46 -2.87 13.70 2.74
N PRO A 47 -2.24 12.79 1.98
CA PRO A 47 -1.55 11.65 2.55
C PRO A 47 -0.26 12.09 3.25
N ASP A 48 0.17 11.30 4.24
CA ASP A 48 1.45 11.47 4.92
C ASP A 48 2.50 10.47 4.41
N LEU A 49 2.03 9.35 3.81
CA LEU A 49 2.86 8.32 3.21
C LEU A 49 2.14 7.72 2.00
N ILE A 50 2.86 7.53 0.89
CA ILE A 50 2.33 7.01 -0.38
C ILE A 50 3.15 5.80 -0.82
N VAL A 51 2.50 4.68 -1.06
CA VAL A 51 3.03 3.54 -1.81
C VAL A 51 2.53 3.67 -3.24
N ALA A 52 3.41 4.07 -4.16
CA ALA A 52 3.07 4.30 -5.56
C ALA A 52 3.46 3.09 -6.42
N GLN A 53 2.58 2.66 -7.33
CA GLN A 53 2.82 1.63 -8.31
C GLN A 53 2.88 2.22 -9.72
N GLU A 54 3.49 1.48 -10.64
CA GLU A 54 3.69 1.88 -12.05
C GLU A 54 4.55 3.12 -12.24
N ILE A 55 5.55 3.27 -11.40
CA ILE A 55 6.68 4.18 -11.64
C ILE A 55 7.57 3.58 -12.73
N ILE A 56 7.98 4.36 -13.71
CA ILE A 56 8.86 3.94 -14.79
C ILE A 56 10.27 4.44 -14.53
N GLY A 57 11.10 3.56 -13.97
CA GLY A 57 12.52 3.81 -13.75
C GLY A 57 12.84 4.97 -12.80
N GLN A 58 14.13 5.29 -12.71
CA GLN A 58 14.62 6.38 -11.85
C GLN A 58 14.06 7.76 -12.25
N ALA A 59 13.75 7.95 -13.55
CA ALA A 59 13.19 9.21 -14.03
C ALA A 59 11.79 9.43 -13.44
N GLY A 60 10.87 8.50 -13.63
CA GLY A 60 9.52 8.59 -13.05
C GLY A 60 9.53 8.74 -11.54
N TYR A 61 10.42 8.00 -10.85
CA TYR A 61 10.60 8.12 -9.41
C TYR A 61 10.99 9.55 -8.98
N SER A 62 11.94 10.17 -9.67
CA SER A 62 12.43 11.51 -9.32
C SER A 62 11.44 12.60 -9.70
N HIS A 63 10.82 12.48 -10.89
CA HIS A 63 9.86 13.46 -11.39
C HIS A 63 8.56 13.46 -10.60
N PHE A 64 8.07 12.29 -10.14
CA PHE A 64 6.89 12.27 -9.29
C PHE A 64 7.13 13.05 -7.98
N GLN A 65 8.32 12.99 -7.41
CA GLN A 65 8.65 13.82 -6.26
C GLN A 65 8.74 15.29 -6.63
N SER A 66 9.58 15.67 -7.62
CA SER A 66 9.86 17.09 -7.92
C SER A 66 8.69 17.83 -8.54
N ASP A 67 7.92 17.16 -9.43
CA ASP A 67 6.95 17.81 -10.29
C ASP A 67 5.51 17.65 -9.77
N VAL A 68 5.30 16.75 -8.78
CA VAL A 68 4.01 16.55 -8.15
C VAL A 68 4.07 16.84 -6.64
N LEU A 69 4.85 16.05 -5.89
CA LEU A 69 4.83 16.11 -4.42
C LEU A 69 5.38 17.43 -3.89
N ASP A 70 6.53 17.88 -4.42
CA ASP A 70 7.17 19.14 -4.02
C ASP A 70 6.43 20.39 -4.54
N VAL A 71 5.52 20.22 -5.50
CA VAL A 71 4.59 21.27 -5.94
C VAL A 71 3.45 21.43 -4.94
N VAL A 72 2.88 20.31 -4.46
CA VAL A 72 1.80 20.34 -3.47
C VAL A 72 2.26 20.79 -2.09
N ASP A 73 3.42 20.30 -1.65
CA ASP A 73 3.99 20.64 -0.33
C ASP A 73 5.51 20.84 -0.46
N PRO A 74 5.94 22.07 -0.79
CA PRO A 74 7.35 22.37 -1.02
C PRO A 74 8.24 22.02 0.17
N ASN A 75 9.22 21.15 -0.05
CA ASN A 75 10.15 20.61 0.95
C ASN A 75 9.48 19.81 2.08
N GLY A 76 8.26 19.32 1.90
CA GLY A 76 7.56 18.45 2.87
C GLY A 76 7.84 16.96 2.66
N TRP A 77 8.21 16.59 1.43
CA TRP A 77 8.33 15.19 1.02
C TRP A 77 9.77 14.69 0.94
N SER A 78 9.92 13.41 1.20
CA SER A 78 11.10 12.60 0.91
C SER A 78 10.69 11.27 0.31
N SER A 79 11.63 10.57 -0.31
CA SER A 79 11.40 9.24 -0.88
C SER A 79 12.39 8.22 -0.31
N ALA A 80 11.94 6.98 -0.14
CA ALA A 80 12.83 5.87 0.16
C ALA A 80 13.77 5.61 -1.05
N PRO A 81 14.99 5.10 -0.84
CA PRO A 81 15.89 4.81 -1.96
C PRO A 81 15.22 3.95 -3.03
N PHE A 82 15.36 4.37 -4.29
CA PHE A 82 14.76 3.70 -5.43
C PHE A 82 15.27 2.26 -5.57
N THR A 83 14.34 1.34 -5.79
CA THR A 83 14.64 -0.08 -6.08
C THR A 83 14.17 -0.39 -7.49
N ASN A 84 15.13 -0.54 -8.41
CA ASN A 84 14.84 -0.88 -9.80
C ASN A 84 14.33 -2.33 -9.90
N GLN A 85 13.17 -2.51 -10.48
CA GLN A 85 12.57 -3.82 -10.72
C GLN A 85 13.08 -4.44 -12.03
N THR A 86 12.94 -5.77 -12.15
CA THR A 86 13.22 -6.46 -13.41
C THR A 86 12.14 -6.15 -14.46
N ALA A 87 10.90 -5.95 -14.02
CA ALA A 87 9.81 -5.45 -14.85
C ALA A 87 9.96 -3.95 -15.09
N GLN A 88 9.31 -3.44 -16.13
CA GLN A 88 9.38 -2.02 -16.47
C GLN A 88 8.71 -1.11 -15.44
N GLN A 89 7.74 -1.62 -14.69
CA GLN A 89 6.97 -0.86 -13.70
C GLN A 89 7.52 -1.09 -12.30
N ASP A 90 7.97 -0.03 -11.68
CA ASP A 90 8.55 -0.04 -10.34
C ASP A 90 7.52 0.35 -9.27
N ILE A 91 7.90 0.13 -8.01
CA ILE A 91 7.14 0.53 -6.83
C ILE A 91 8.00 1.48 -6.02
N ALA A 92 7.43 2.59 -5.57
CA ALA A 92 8.14 3.60 -4.79
C ALA A 92 7.39 3.95 -3.49
N LEU A 93 8.15 4.40 -2.50
CA LEU A 93 7.61 4.93 -1.25
C LEU A 93 8.01 6.40 -1.13
N TYR A 94 7.01 7.25 -0.94
CA TYR A 94 7.16 8.67 -0.62
C TYR A 94 6.53 8.96 0.74
N TYR A 95 7.11 9.87 1.50
CA TYR A 95 6.66 10.16 2.86
C TYR A 95 6.97 11.59 3.28
N LYS A 96 6.18 12.14 4.17
CA LYS A 96 6.46 13.43 4.81
C LYS A 96 7.58 13.24 5.85
N HIS A 97 8.71 13.90 5.63
CA HIS A 97 9.93 13.68 6.41
C HIS A 97 9.87 14.28 7.83
N ASP A 98 8.98 15.20 8.10
CA ASP A 98 8.70 15.68 9.46
C ASP A 98 7.87 14.67 10.28
N ILE A 99 7.09 13.81 9.61
CA ILE A 99 6.27 12.76 10.23
C ILE A 99 7.03 11.43 10.32
N PHE A 100 7.79 11.08 9.29
CA PHE A 100 8.49 9.81 9.20
C PHE A 100 9.97 9.95 8.91
N THR A 101 10.74 8.96 9.37
CA THR A 101 12.13 8.74 8.98
C THR A 101 12.25 7.38 8.31
N PHE A 102 12.89 7.33 7.16
CA PHE A 102 13.24 6.07 6.50
C PHE A 102 14.37 5.37 7.27
N VAL A 103 14.21 4.08 7.54
CA VAL A 103 15.21 3.27 8.26
C VAL A 103 15.94 2.34 7.29
N SER A 104 15.21 1.49 6.56
CA SER A 104 15.82 0.55 5.63
C SER A 104 14.85 0.05 4.56
N THR A 105 15.42 -0.52 3.48
CA THR A 105 14.70 -1.21 2.40
C THR A 105 15.21 -2.64 2.27
N SER A 106 14.34 -3.58 1.97
CA SER A 106 14.69 -4.91 1.51
C SER A 106 13.71 -5.38 0.41
N VAL A 107 14.13 -6.40 -0.34
CA VAL A 107 13.34 -6.98 -1.43
C VAL A 107 12.87 -8.37 -1.04
N VAL A 108 11.56 -8.60 -1.15
CA VAL A 108 10.98 -9.94 -1.07
C VAL A 108 10.82 -10.45 -2.50
N TYR A 109 11.67 -11.38 -2.91
CA TYR A 109 11.77 -11.85 -4.30
C TYR A 109 10.55 -12.69 -4.70
N THR A 110 9.46 -12.02 -5.03
CA THR A 110 8.18 -12.62 -5.44
C THR A 110 8.05 -12.79 -6.94
N ALA A 111 8.81 -12.03 -7.75
CA ALA A 111 8.74 -12.06 -9.19
C ALA A 111 9.06 -13.45 -9.76
N GLN A 112 8.16 -13.99 -10.59
CA GLN A 112 8.29 -15.32 -11.20
C GLN A 112 8.62 -15.27 -12.70
N SER A 113 8.51 -14.10 -13.30
CA SER A 113 8.74 -13.87 -14.73
C SER A 113 9.11 -12.42 -15.01
N SER A 114 9.56 -12.13 -16.22
CA SER A 114 9.91 -10.75 -16.61
C SER A 114 8.76 -9.74 -16.60
N GLY A 115 7.52 -10.20 -16.45
CA GLY A 115 6.33 -9.34 -16.37
C GLY A 115 5.75 -9.21 -14.97
N THR A 116 6.46 -9.71 -13.94
CA THR A 116 6.07 -9.62 -12.53
C THR A 116 7.09 -8.83 -11.74
N ARG A 117 6.72 -8.31 -10.59
CA ARG A 117 7.54 -7.45 -9.74
C ARG A 117 7.80 -8.14 -8.41
N ASP A 118 8.91 -7.78 -7.80
CA ASP A 118 9.19 -8.13 -6.42
C ASP A 118 8.44 -7.20 -5.47
N VAL A 119 8.10 -7.72 -4.31
CA VAL A 119 7.54 -6.91 -3.22
C VAL A 119 8.68 -6.17 -2.54
N ILE A 120 8.50 -4.86 -2.32
CA ILE A 120 9.47 -4.04 -1.62
C ILE A 120 9.02 -3.84 -0.18
N GLN A 121 9.91 -4.14 0.76
CA GLN A 121 9.72 -3.87 2.18
C GLN A 121 10.48 -2.60 2.56
N TRP A 122 9.82 -1.70 3.27
CA TRP A 122 10.46 -0.58 3.95
C TRP A 122 10.20 -0.65 5.45
N ILE A 123 11.22 -0.31 6.23
CA ILE A 123 11.07 -0.04 7.66
C ILE A 123 11.05 1.47 7.82
N MET A 124 10.00 1.96 8.46
CA MET A 124 9.77 3.38 8.70
C MET A 124 9.69 3.64 10.21
N LEU A 125 10.22 4.76 10.64
CA LEU A 125 10.09 5.28 12.00
C LEU A 125 9.10 6.44 12.00
N HIS A 126 8.07 6.37 12.81
CA HIS A 126 7.20 7.50 13.08
C HIS A 126 7.86 8.43 14.11
N ASN A 127 8.22 9.66 13.71
CA ASN A 127 9.08 10.56 14.44
C ASN A 127 8.56 10.92 15.84
N LEU A 128 7.25 11.19 15.95
CA LEU A 128 6.65 11.65 17.20
C LEU A 128 6.57 10.52 18.26
N SER A 129 6.21 9.30 17.87
CA SER A 129 6.05 8.18 18.80
C SER A 129 7.32 7.36 18.99
N GLY A 130 8.27 7.44 18.06
CA GLY A 130 9.44 6.55 18.03
C GLY A 130 9.10 5.11 17.62
N LEU A 131 7.91 4.87 17.07
CA LEU A 131 7.48 3.54 16.63
C LEU A 131 8.07 3.20 15.27
N GLU A 132 8.79 2.09 15.19
CA GLU A 132 9.16 1.47 13.91
C GLU A 132 8.07 0.50 13.44
N PHE A 133 7.78 0.53 12.13
CA PHE A 133 6.83 -0.38 11.51
C PHE A 133 7.27 -0.78 10.10
N ASN A 134 6.75 -1.92 9.64
CA ASN A 134 6.99 -2.41 8.31
C ASN A 134 5.86 -1.99 7.38
N ILE A 135 6.21 -1.49 6.19
CA ILE A 135 5.28 -1.29 5.08
C ILE A 135 5.81 -1.99 3.84
N TYR A 136 4.93 -2.68 3.14
CA TYR A 136 5.24 -3.44 1.93
C TYR A 136 4.50 -2.86 0.75
N GLY A 137 5.22 -2.63 -0.35
CA GLY A 137 4.66 -2.23 -1.62
C GLY A 137 4.48 -3.44 -2.54
N VAL A 138 3.28 -3.61 -3.06
CA VAL A 138 2.88 -4.74 -3.90
C VAL A 138 2.36 -4.24 -5.25
N HIS A 139 2.71 -4.94 -6.33
CA HIS A 139 2.04 -4.84 -7.61
C HIS A 139 2.06 -6.22 -8.28
N LEU A 140 1.02 -7.02 -8.03
CA LEU A 140 0.96 -8.40 -8.49
C LEU A 140 0.67 -8.49 -10.00
N LYS A 141 0.75 -9.72 -10.52
CA LYS A 141 0.49 -10.02 -11.92
C LYS A 141 -0.88 -9.52 -12.36
N ALA A 142 -0.89 -8.61 -13.31
CA ALA A 142 -2.10 -8.06 -13.93
C ALA A 142 -2.83 -9.09 -14.81
N SER A 143 -4.05 -8.74 -15.19
CA SER A 143 -4.93 -9.44 -16.10
C SER A 143 -5.65 -10.66 -15.51
N SER A 144 -6.86 -10.90 -16.01
CA SER A 144 -7.71 -12.04 -15.64
C SER A 144 -7.21 -13.37 -16.25
N GLY A 145 -7.85 -14.46 -15.86
CA GLY A 145 -7.61 -15.81 -16.38
C GLY A 145 -6.71 -16.64 -15.47
N SER A 146 -6.90 -17.97 -15.54
CA SER A 146 -6.30 -18.93 -14.62
C SER A 146 -4.76 -18.93 -14.60
N SER A 147 -4.12 -18.65 -15.72
CA SER A 147 -2.65 -18.54 -15.78
C SER A 147 -2.14 -17.37 -14.95
N ASN A 148 -2.79 -16.21 -15.06
CA ASN A 148 -2.42 -15.02 -14.28
C ASN A 148 -2.79 -15.16 -12.80
N ALA A 149 -3.94 -15.77 -12.48
CA ALA A 149 -4.34 -16.08 -11.11
C ALA A 149 -3.33 -17.04 -10.43
N ASN A 150 -2.82 -18.04 -11.16
CA ASN A 150 -1.77 -18.93 -10.66
C ASN A 150 -0.44 -18.21 -10.43
N GLN A 151 -0.08 -17.22 -11.24
CA GLN A 151 1.10 -16.39 -10.98
C GLN A 151 0.91 -15.56 -9.71
N ARG A 152 -0.24 -14.91 -9.54
CA ARG A 152 -0.57 -14.20 -8.29
C ARG A 152 -0.50 -15.11 -7.06
N LEU A 153 -0.98 -16.36 -7.18
CA LEU A 153 -0.85 -17.33 -6.08
C LEU A 153 0.61 -17.62 -5.72
N GLN A 154 1.50 -17.74 -6.71
CA GLN A 154 2.93 -17.95 -6.44
C GLN A 154 3.56 -16.74 -5.75
N GLU A 155 3.29 -15.52 -6.26
CA GLU A 155 3.76 -14.27 -5.66
C GLU A 155 3.27 -14.14 -4.22
N THR A 156 1.98 -14.35 -3.98
CA THR A 156 1.38 -14.25 -2.64
C THR A 156 1.79 -15.35 -1.69
N THR A 157 2.12 -16.55 -2.18
CA THR A 157 2.67 -17.64 -1.35
C THR A 157 4.03 -17.24 -0.78
N ILE A 158 4.90 -16.66 -1.61
CA ILE A 158 6.22 -16.18 -1.16
C ILE A 158 6.07 -15.04 -0.15
N LEU A 159 5.21 -14.07 -0.46
CA LEU A 159 4.94 -12.95 0.45
C LEU A 159 4.40 -13.45 1.79
N ARG A 160 3.40 -14.35 1.78
CA ARG A 160 2.80 -14.89 3.00
C ARG A 160 3.82 -15.64 3.86
N ASN A 161 4.69 -16.43 3.23
CA ASN A 161 5.76 -17.14 3.94
C ASN A 161 6.74 -16.16 4.58
N HIS A 162 7.15 -15.11 3.86
CA HIS A 162 7.99 -14.04 4.41
C HIS A 162 7.32 -13.36 5.61
N LEU A 163 6.05 -12.98 5.50
CA LEU A 163 5.31 -12.34 6.59
C LEU A 163 5.13 -13.27 7.80
N ASN A 164 4.99 -14.58 7.59
CA ASN A 164 4.88 -15.57 8.66
C ASN A 164 6.16 -15.70 9.49
N GLU A 165 7.32 -15.34 8.93
CA GLU A 165 8.61 -15.37 9.60
C GLU A 165 8.89 -14.12 10.45
N LEU A 166 8.07 -13.08 10.32
CA LEU A 166 8.23 -11.86 11.09
C LEU A 166 7.93 -12.12 12.58
N ALA A 167 8.88 -11.77 13.44
CA ALA A 167 8.78 -12.05 14.86
C ALA A 167 7.80 -11.16 15.61
N ALA A 168 7.43 -9.99 15.07
CA ALA A 168 6.47 -9.10 15.71
C ALA A 168 5.92 -8.07 14.73
N ASN A 169 4.67 -7.58 14.90
CA ASN A 169 4.11 -7.56 14.03
C ASN A 169 3.07 -6.58 13.62
N SER A 170 3.45 -5.31 13.71
CA SER A 170 2.72 -4.26 13.03
C SER A 170 3.30 -4.08 11.63
N PHE A 171 2.57 -4.55 10.64
CA PHE A 171 2.93 -4.35 9.25
C PHE A 171 1.70 -4.00 8.42
N ILE A 172 1.94 -3.24 7.36
CA ILE A 172 0.95 -2.84 6.36
C ILE A 172 1.43 -3.37 5.03
N VAL A 173 0.52 -3.92 4.23
CA VAL A 173 0.78 -4.34 2.85
C VAL A 173 -0.13 -3.55 1.93
N ALA A 174 0.46 -2.70 1.11
CA ALA A 174 -0.23 -1.73 0.28
C ALA A 174 0.11 -1.91 -1.20
N GLY A 175 -0.85 -1.77 -2.08
CA GLY A 175 -0.56 -1.81 -3.51
C GLY A 175 -1.71 -2.29 -4.37
N ASP A 176 -1.37 -2.49 -5.64
CA ASP A 176 -2.24 -3.09 -6.66
C ASP A 176 -2.06 -4.62 -6.66
N PHE A 177 -3.04 -5.31 -6.14
CA PHE A 177 -3.04 -6.76 -6.06
C PHE A 177 -3.60 -7.45 -7.31
N ASN A 178 -4.28 -6.72 -8.18
CA ASN A 178 -4.88 -7.26 -9.40
C ASN A 178 -5.77 -8.49 -9.18
N ILE A 179 -6.37 -8.63 -7.99
CA ILE A 179 -7.24 -9.74 -7.60
C ILE A 179 -8.69 -9.37 -7.86
N TYR A 180 -9.41 -10.22 -8.59
CA TYR A 180 -10.78 -9.93 -9.06
C TYR A 180 -11.87 -10.32 -8.06
N SER A 181 -11.59 -11.23 -7.13
CA SER A 181 -12.57 -11.66 -6.13
C SER A 181 -11.94 -12.46 -4.99
N ASN A 182 -12.71 -12.74 -3.96
CA ASN A 182 -12.34 -13.67 -2.89
C ASN A 182 -12.65 -15.15 -3.19
N ASN A 183 -12.99 -15.49 -4.42
CA ASN A 183 -13.30 -16.87 -4.79
C ASN A 183 -12.02 -17.70 -4.94
N SER A 184 -11.76 -18.59 -4.00
CA SER A 184 -10.56 -19.43 -3.95
C SER A 184 -10.36 -20.34 -5.18
N SER A 185 -11.43 -20.62 -5.93
CA SER A 185 -11.34 -21.45 -7.15
C SER A 185 -10.83 -20.64 -8.35
N SER A 186 -11.11 -19.34 -8.43
CA SER A 186 -10.72 -18.47 -9.52
C SER A 186 -9.57 -17.51 -9.16
N GLU A 187 -9.49 -17.11 -7.90
CA GLU A 187 -8.49 -16.19 -7.34
C GLU A 187 -7.90 -16.72 -6.02
N PRO A 188 -7.16 -17.84 -6.06
CA PRO A 188 -6.62 -18.46 -4.85
C PRO A 188 -5.62 -17.59 -4.09
N ALA A 189 -5.07 -16.57 -4.75
CA ALA A 189 -4.15 -15.60 -4.14
C ALA A 189 -4.79 -14.83 -2.98
N PHE A 190 -6.08 -14.51 -3.06
CA PHE A 190 -6.78 -13.81 -1.98
C PHE A 190 -6.85 -14.66 -0.71
N ASP A 191 -7.23 -15.92 -0.85
CA ASP A 191 -7.28 -16.86 0.26
C ASP A 191 -5.88 -17.16 0.83
N MET A 192 -4.84 -17.22 -0.02
CA MET A 192 -3.46 -17.35 0.42
C MET A 192 -3.05 -16.19 1.34
N LEU A 193 -3.45 -14.97 1.05
CA LEU A 193 -3.12 -13.80 1.87
C LEU A 193 -3.95 -13.71 3.15
N THR A 194 -5.27 -13.98 3.06
CA THR A 194 -6.23 -13.66 4.12
C THR A 194 -6.73 -14.90 4.88
N GLY A 195 -6.50 -16.11 4.34
CA GLY A 195 -6.93 -17.35 4.94
C GLY A 195 -6.14 -17.74 6.20
N ALA A 196 -6.78 -18.45 7.11
CA ALA A 196 -6.12 -19.05 8.27
C ALA A 196 -5.29 -20.28 7.86
N SER A 197 -4.16 -20.50 8.51
CA SER A 197 -3.29 -21.66 8.35
C SER A 197 -2.64 -22.01 9.70
N ASP A 198 -1.84 -23.08 9.74
CA ASP A 198 -1.11 -23.49 10.95
C ASP A 198 -0.18 -22.39 11.47
N ASN A 199 0.41 -21.61 10.55
CA ASN A 199 1.11 -20.36 10.89
C ASN A 199 0.34 -19.18 10.26
N SER A 200 -0.32 -18.40 11.09
CA SER A 200 -1.11 -17.23 10.68
C SER A 200 -0.48 -15.89 11.03
N ASN A 201 0.79 -15.84 11.43
CA ASN A 201 1.48 -14.61 11.81
C ASN A 201 1.47 -13.57 10.67
N GLY A 202 1.65 -14.02 9.43
CA GLY A 202 1.63 -13.19 8.22
C GLY A 202 0.25 -13.05 7.57
N ARG A 203 -0.83 -13.45 8.24
CA ARG A 203 -2.17 -13.28 7.71
C ARG A 203 -2.52 -11.80 7.56
N LEU A 204 -3.12 -11.47 6.42
CA LEU A 204 -3.56 -10.12 6.10
C LEU A 204 -5.05 -9.93 6.40
N PHE A 205 -5.40 -8.73 6.82
CA PHE A 205 -6.76 -8.35 7.13
C PHE A 205 -7.16 -7.08 6.39
N ASP A 206 -8.34 -7.07 5.81
CA ASP A 206 -8.98 -5.85 5.32
C ASP A 206 -9.51 -5.06 6.53
N PRO A 207 -9.03 -3.85 6.80
CA PRO A 207 -9.40 -3.11 8.02
C PRO A 207 -10.87 -2.74 8.08
N ILE A 208 -11.59 -2.78 6.96
CA ILE A 208 -13.03 -2.49 6.88
C ILE A 208 -13.90 -3.73 6.68
N ASP A 209 -13.28 -4.93 6.60
CA ASP A 209 -13.96 -6.21 6.37
C ASP A 209 -14.97 -6.18 5.18
N ARG A 210 -14.59 -5.48 4.11
CA ARG A 210 -15.44 -5.32 2.93
C ARG A 210 -15.07 -6.33 1.84
N ILE A 211 -15.13 -7.61 2.19
CA ILE A 211 -14.70 -8.76 1.37
C ILE A 211 -15.90 -9.40 0.64
N GLY A 212 -15.67 -9.83 -0.60
CA GLY A 212 -16.68 -10.54 -1.39
C GLY A 212 -16.39 -10.58 -2.89
N HIS A 213 -17.41 -10.66 -3.70
CA HIS A 213 -17.31 -10.58 -5.17
C HIS A 213 -17.47 -9.14 -5.61
N TRP A 214 -16.37 -8.40 -5.67
CA TRP A 214 -16.35 -6.98 -6.07
C TRP A 214 -16.32 -6.75 -7.57
N HIS A 215 -15.79 -7.71 -8.36
CA HIS A 215 -15.69 -7.59 -9.82
C HIS A 215 -17.07 -7.41 -10.47
N ASN A 216 -17.25 -6.35 -11.25
CA ASN A 216 -18.50 -5.99 -11.92
C ASN A 216 -19.72 -5.97 -10.97
N ASN A 217 -19.52 -5.60 -9.71
CA ASN A 217 -20.58 -5.63 -8.70
C ASN A 217 -20.77 -4.28 -8.03
N SER A 218 -21.76 -3.54 -8.47
CA SER A 218 -22.08 -2.20 -7.94
C SER A 218 -22.41 -2.17 -6.44
N SER A 219 -22.71 -3.33 -5.82
CA SER A 219 -22.85 -3.40 -4.34
C SER A 219 -21.53 -3.17 -3.62
N TYR A 220 -20.38 -3.19 -4.30
CA TYR A 220 -19.05 -2.90 -3.80
C TYR A 220 -18.48 -1.60 -4.34
N SER A 221 -19.31 -0.73 -4.95
CA SER A 221 -18.86 0.54 -5.52
C SER A 221 -18.14 1.45 -4.50
N ASP A 222 -18.50 1.32 -3.23
CA ASP A 222 -17.89 2.04 -2.11
C ASP A 222 -16.40 1.72 -1.90
N VAL A 223 -15.91 0.62 -2.46
CA VAL A 223 -14.51 0.18 -2.34
C VAL A 223 -13.83 -0.08 -3.68
N HIS A 224 -14.47 0.21 -4.79
CA HIS A 224 -13.82 0.12 -6.09
C HIS A 224 -12.70 1.15 -6.21
N THR A 225 -11.57 0.72 -6.74
CA THR A 225 -10.35 1.53 -6.88
C THR A 225 -9.86 1.60 -8.32
N GLN A 226 -10.40 0.77 -9.21
CA GLN A 226 -10.05 0.82 -10.63
C GLN A 226 -10.34 2.20 -11.23
N SER A 227 -9.54 2.62 -12.21
CA SER A 227 -9.79 3.86 -12.95
C SER A 227 -11.21 3.91 -13.54
N PRO A 228 -11.94 5.03 -13.41
CA PRO A 228 -13.28 5.19 -13.97
C PRO A 228 -13.30 5.24 -15.50
N ARG A 229 -12.18 5.13 -16.18
CA ARG A 229 -12.09 5.23 -17.64
C ARG A 229 -12.82 4.10 -18.35
N THR A 230 -13.61 4.45 -19.34
CA THR A 230 -14.31 3.51 -20.25
C THR A 230 -13.58 3.31 -21.57
N SER A 231 -12.47 4.04 -21.80
CA SER A 231 -11.64 3.94 -23.00
C SER A 231 -10.17 3.70 -22.62
N SER A 232 -9.43 3.04 -23.49
CA SER A 232 -8.00 2.75 -23.28
C SER A 232 -7.19 4.04 -23.17
N PHE A 233 -6.29 4.09 -22.20
CA PHE A 233 -5.33 5.17 -22.00
C PHE A 233 -4.07 4.62 -21.31
N GLY A 234 -2.90 4.88 -21.90
CA GLY A 234 -1.60 4.57 -21.27
C GLY A 234 -1.36 3.12 -20.89
N GLY A 235 -2.13 2.16 -21.41
CA GLY A 235 -2.06 0.75 -21.04
C GLY A 235 -2.83 0.39 -19.77
N GLY A 236 -3.49 1.32 -19.12
CA GLY A 236 -4.28 1.10 -17.91
C GLY A 236 -5.62 0.41 -18.17
N ALA A 237 -6.29 0.03 -17.08
CA ALA A 237 -7.60 -0.59 -17.11
C ALA A 237 -8.64 0.29 -17.83
N ASN A 238 -9.52 -0.36 -18.58
CA ASN A 238 -10.65 0.27 -19.26
C ASN A 238 -11.89 -0.61 -19.05
N GLY A 239 -12.94 -0.09 -18.59
CA GLY A 239 -14.17 -0.84 -18.30
C GLY A 239 -15.07 -0.06 -17.36
N GLY A 240 -14.50 0.95 -16.79
CA GLY A 240 -15.11 1.74 -15.74
C GLY A 240 -14.65 1.29 -14.36
N MET A 241 -15.16 1.94 -13.35
CA MET A 241 -14.84 1.65 -11.96
C MET A 241 -15.70 0.48 -11.46
N ASP A 242 -15.20 -0.73 -11.66
CA ASP A 242 -15.95 -1.96 -11.36
C ASP A 242 -15.12 -3.02 -10.61
N ASP A 243 -13.87 -2.67 -10.22
CA ASP A 243 -12.96 -3.55 -9.49
C ASP A 243 -12.29 -2.87 -8.30
N ARG A 244 -11.99 -3.66 -7.26
CA ARG A 244 -11.13 -3.30 -6.14
C ARG A 244 -9.77 -3.97 -6.32
N PHE A 245 -8.84 -3.32 -6.99
CA PHE A 245 -7.49 -3.85 -7.21
C PHE A 245 -6.49 -3.36 -6.17
N ASP A 246 -6.68 -2.15 -5.66
CA ASP A 246 -5.77 -1.54 -4.69
C ASP A 246 -6.27 -1.79 -3.27
N TRP A 247 -5.35 -2.25 -2.43
CA TRP A 247 -5.64 -2.64 -1.05
C TRP A 247 -4.63 -2.05 -0.07
N LEU A 248 -5.11 -1.77 1.11
CA LEU A 248 -4.33 -1.48 2.31
C LEU A 248 -4.64 -2.57 3.33
N PHE A 249 -3.92 -3.67 3.27
CA PHE A 249 -4.04 -4.74 4.26
C PHE A 249 -3.21 -4.44 5.50
N VAL A 250 -3.68 -4.91 6.64
CA VAL A 250 -3.01 -4.76 7.93
C VAL A 250 -2.77 -6.11 8.61
N SER A 251 -1.79 -6.15 9.52
CA SER A 251 -1.58 -7.29 10.41
C SER A 251 -2.67 -7.41 11.47
N GLN A 252 -2.80 -8.59 12.08
CA GLN A 252 -3.75 -8.83 13.17
C GLN A 252 -3.55 -7.83 14.33
N SER A 253 -2.31 -7.53 14.69
CA SER A 253 -2.02 -6.63 15.82
C SER A 253 -2.48 -5.19 15.61
N ILE A 254 -2.52 -4.72 14.36
CA ILE A 254 -3.08 -3.41 13.99
C ILE A 254 -4.61 -3.46 14.06
N LEU A 255 -5.22 -4.55 13.57
CA LEU A 255 -6.66 -4.70 13.56
C LEU A 255 -7.24 -4.82 14.98
N ASP A 256 -6.57 -5.60 15.85
CA ASP A 256 -7.01 -5.86 17.24
C ASP A 256 -6.59 -4.78 18.24
N GLU A 257 -5.94 -3.72 17.77
CA GLU A 257 -5.38 -2.65 18.63
C GLU A 257 -4.42 -3.16 19.71
N THR A 258 -3.76 -4.30 19.44
CA THR A 258 -2.80 -4.90 20.39
C THR A 258 -1.38 -4.38 20.20
N SER A 259 -1.15 -3.61 19.14
CA SER A 259 0.09 -2.88 18.87
C SER A 259 -0.04 -1.40 19.24
N SER A 260 1.09 -0.67 19.19
CA SER A 260 1.10 0.79 19.35
C SER A 260 0.57 1.53 18.12
N MET A 261 0.27 0.82 17.04
CA MET A 261 -0.36 1.32 15.82
C MET A 261 -1.67 0.56 15.60
N TYR A 262 -2.74 1.27 15.26
CA TYR A 262 -4.05 0.67 14.99
C TYR A 262 -4.78 1.45 13.89
N TYR A 263 -5.73 0.78 13.26
CA TYR A 263 -6.62 1.40 12.28
C TYR A 263 -7.65 2.29 12.98
N VAL A 264 -7.88 3.49 12.45
CA VAL A 264 -8.92 4.40 12.95
C VAL A 264 -10.22 4.15 12.18
N ASP A 265 -11.22 3.63 12.86
CA ASP A 265 -12.50 3.29 12.24
C ASP A 265 -13.13 4.46 11.46
N GLY A 266 -13.70 4.13 10.30
CA GLY A 266 -14.40 5.09 9.45
C GLY A 266 -13.48 6.05 8.67
N THR A 267 -12.16 5.83 8.65
CA THR A 267 -11.22 6.67 7.91
C THR A 267 -10.79 6.10 6.55
N TYR A 268 -11.18 4.86 6.23
CA TYR A 268 -10.93 4.29 4.91
C TYR A 268 -11.73 5.03 3.83
N CYS A 269 -11.07 5.33 2.72
CA CYS A 269 -11.69 5.97 1.56
C CYS A 269 -11.07 5.41 0.27
N ALA A 270 -11.91 4.93 -0.64
CA ALA A 270 -11.55 4.72 -2.03
C ALA A 270 -11.88 6.01 -2.78
N PHE A 271 -10.87 6.82 -3.06
CA PHE A 271 -11.05 8.14 -3.66
C PHE A 271 -11.46 8.05 -5.13
N GLY A 272 -12.42 8.89 -5.54
CA GLY A 272 -12.86 8.99 -6.93
C GLY A 272 -13.93 7.97 -7.34
N ASN A 273 -14.55 7.27 -6.37
CA ASN A 273 -15.63 6.31 -6.62
C ASN A 273 -17.04 6.84 -6.28
N ASP A 274 -17.15 8.09 -5.98
CA ASP A 274 -18.40 8.79 -5.65
C ASP A 274 -19.17 9.32 -6.86
N GLY A 275 -18.66 9.07 -8.07
CA GLY A 275 -19.24 9.49 -9.35
C GLY A 275 -18.86 10.89 -9.74
#